data_ae851353b15e4ff5168d6aaabcb694f4
#
_entry.id   ae851353b15e4ff5168d6aaabcb694f4
#
_cell.length_a   1.000
_cell.length_b   1.000
_cell.length_c   1.000
_cell.angle_alpha   90.00
_cell.angle_beta   90.00
_cell.angle_gamma   90.00
#
_symmetry.space_group_name_H-M   'P 1'
#
loop_
_entity.id
_entity.type
_entity.pdbx_description
1 polymer ?
#
loop_
_entity_poly.entity_id
_entity_poly.type
_entity_poly.pdbx_seq_one_letter_code
_entity_poly.pdbx_strand_id
1 'polypeptide(L)'
;NNGYVVMSPLTGHCMYWYDWKEWKEFQASFNDSFWEEYRLVHKPAQDNVYKKVKEHFKAASKWDRMALNAPTQGQGIVILKYAVTNFFNWIVDNGLFGKVLLCNLVHDEVCIEYPESMPEVSNKLKEFMEQSASIFCRKLPIPASPEVGDHWIH
;
A
#
# COMPACT_ATOMS: atom_id res chain seq x y z
N ASN A 1 15.44 -12.32 -6.94
CA ASN A 1 14.50 -13.27 -7.52
C ASN A 1 13.86 -14.24 -6.51
N ASN A 2 13.56 -13.73 -5.31
CA ASN A 2 13.07 -14.56 -4.19
C ASN A 2 11.55 -14.48 -4.00
N GLY A 3 10.79 -13.82 -4.91
CA GLY A 3 9.35 -13.67 -4.80
C GLY A 3 8.89 -12.67 -3.73
N TYR A 4 9.77 -11.82 -3.24
CA TYR A 4 9.43 -10.75 -2.30
C TYR A 4 10.25 -9.48 -2.56
N VAL A 5 9.72 -8.36 -2.09
CA VAL A 5 10.39 -7.06 -2.06
C VAL A 5 10.35 -6.51 -0.64
N VAL A 6 11.49 -6.02 -0.16
CA VAL A 6 11.56 -5.27 1.10
C VAL A 6 11.05 -3.86 0.81
N MET A 7 9.90 -3.50 1.37
CA MET A 7 9.27 -2.19 1.15
C MET A 7 9.82 -1.12 2.10
N SER A 8 10.24 -1.52 3.28
CA SER A 8 10.88 -0.63 4.24
C SER A 8 12.09 -1.29 4.89
N PRO A 9 13.31 -0.91 4.53
CA PRO A 9 14.52 -1.42 5.17
C PRO A 9 14.58 -1.15 6.68
N LEU A 10 13.95 -0.05 7.13
CA LEU A 10 13.94 0.34 8.55
C LEU A 10 13.10 -0.60 9.42
N THR A 11 12.02 -1.14 8.87
CA THR A 11 11.08 -2.01 9.61
C THR A 11 11.11 -3.46 9.15
N GLY A 12 11.86 -3.78 8.09
CA GLY A 12 11.88 -5.10 7.48
C GLY A 12 10.56 -5.51 6.81
N HIS A 13 9.63 -4.54 6.59
CA HIS A 13 8.35 -4.83 5.97
C HIS A 13 8.55 -5.32 4.53
N CYS A 14 7.98 -6.49 4.22
CA CYS A 14 8.12 -7.16 2.93
C CYS A 14 6.76 -7.39 2.28
N MET A 15 6.72 -7.31 0.95
CA MET A 15 5.62 -7.80 0.14
C MET A 15 6.02 -9.10 -0.53
N TYR A 16 5.16 -10.11 -0.46
CA TYR A 16 5.38 -11.43 -1.04
C TYR A 16 4.45 -11.65 -2.22
N TRP A 17 4.97 -12.29 -3.28
CA TRP A 17 4.19 -12.78 -4.41
C TRP A 17 4.15 -14.30 -4.34
N TYR A 18 3.03 -14.85 -3.91
CA TYR A 18 2.86 -16.30 -3.71
C TYR A 18 2.83 -17.07 -5.02
N ASP A 19 2.38 -16.44 -6.10
CA ASP A 19 2.29 -16.98 -7.47
C ASP A 19 3.55 -16.67 -8.32
N TRP A 20 4.64 -16.24 -7.70
CA TRP A 20 5.88 -15.89 -8.37
C TRP A 20 6.49 -17.04 -9.20
N LYS A 21 6.40 -18.28 -8.71
CA LYS A 21 6.92 -19.46 -9.39
C LYS A 21 6.13 -19.74 -10.67
N GLU A 22 4.82 -19.75 -10.59
CA GLU A 22 3.90 -19.92 -11.71
C GLU A 22 4.10 -18.83 -12.76
N TRP A 23 4.27 -17.58 -12.31
CA TRP A 23 4.59 -16.46 -13.18
C TRP A 23 5.89 -16.67 -13.92
N LYS A 24 6.95 -17.16 -13.30
CA LYS A 24 8.22 -17.45 -13.95
C LYS A 24 8.12 -18.57 -15.00
N GLU A 25 7.39 -19.62 -14.69
CA GLU A 25 7.14 -20.72 -15.61
C GLU A 25 6.34 -20.23 -16.83
N PHE A 26 5.33 -19.40 -16.60
CA PHE A 26 4.58 -18.77 -17.68
C PHE A 26 5.48 -17.87 -18.55
N GLN A 27 6.32 -17.04 -17.94
CA GLN A 27 7.29 -16.20 -18.64
C GLN A 27 8.25 -17.02 -19.52
N ALA A 28 8.75 -18.14 -19.01
CA ALA A 28 9.66 -19.02 -19.73
C ALA A 28 9.01 -19.68 -20.98
N SER A 29 7.68 -19.72 -21.06
CA SER A 29 6.96 -20.22 -22.23
C SER A 29 7.05 -19.31 -23.46
N PHE A 30 7.51 -18.06 -23.31
CA PHE A 30 7.71 -17.07 -24.37
C PHE A 30 9.17 -17.10 -24.85
N ASN A 31 9.59 -18.27 -25.37
CA ASN A 31 10.92 -18.48 -25.95
C ASN A 31 11.01 -17.97 -27.40
N ASP A 32 12.18 -18.10 -28.02
CA ASP A 32 12.43 -17.60 -29.38
C ASP A 32 11.49 -18.23 -30.39
N SER A 33 11.22 -19.53 -30.29
CA SER A 33 10.28 -20.25 -31.17
C SER A 33 8.86 -19.69 -31.13
N PHE A 34 8.40 -19.32 -29.89
CA PHE A 34 7.11 -18.65 -29.71
C PHE A 34 7.06 -17.30 -30.42
N TRP A 35 8.13 -16.49 -30.30
CA TRP A 35 8.18 -15.17 -30.93
C TRP A 35 8.29 -15.23 -32.45
N GLU A 36 8.94 -16.27 -33.02
CA GLU A 36 8.94 -16.53 -34.45
C GLU A 36 7.54 -16.85 -34.97
N GLU A 37 6.82 -17.74 -34.29
CA GLU A 37 5.42 -18.08 -34.62
C GLU A 37 4.53 -16.85 -34.55
N TYR A 38 4.65 -16.03 -33.49
CA TYR A 38 3.87 -14.79 -33.32
C TYR A 38 4.04 -13.82 -34.50
N ARG A 39 5.26 -13.68 -35.03
CA ARG A 39 5.55 -12.78 -36.18
C ARG A 39 4.88 -13.22 -37.46
N LEU A 40 4.51 -14.48 -37.58
CA LEU A 40 3.85 -15.05 -38.76
C LEU A 40 2.32 -14.92 -38.76
N VAL A 41 1.75 -14.47 -37.64
CA VAL A 41 0.29 -14.33 -37.47
C VAL A 41 -0.23 -13.10 -38.21
N HIS A 42 -1.11 -13.32 -39.18
CA HIS A 42 -1.69 -12.25 -40.03
C HIS A 42 -3.03 -11.71 -39.54
N LYS A 43 -3.76 -12.46 -38.69
CA LYS A 43 -5.06 -12.07 -38.13
C LYS A 43 -5.06 -12.28 -36.60
N PRO A 44 -4.45 -11.40 -35.83
CA PRO A 44 -4.17 -11.64 -34.43
C PRO A 44 -5.41 -11.82 -33.54
N ALA A 45 -6.57 -11.27 -33.94
CA ALA A 45 -7.77 -11.31 -33.08
C ALA A 45 -8.41 -12.71 -32.93
N GLN A 46 -8.08 -13.66 -33.81
CA GLN A 46 -8.65 -15.03 -33.82
C GLN A 46 -7.63 -16.11 -33.46
N ASP A 47 -6.37 -15.76 -33.36
CA ASP A 47 -5.28 -16.71 -33.18
C ASP A 47 -4.98 -16.95 -31.70
N ASN A 48 -4.68 -18.21 -31.36
CA ASN A 48 -4.33 -18.59 -29.99
C ASN A 48 -2.98 -17.99 -29.53
N VAL A 49 -2.04 -17.84 -30.48
CA VAL A 49 -0.73 -17.21 -30.20
C VAL A 49 -0.92 -15.75 -29.79
N TYR A 50 -1.74 -15.02 -30.57
CA TYR A 50 -2.06 -13.63 -30.22
C TYR A 50 -2.74 -13.50 -28.86
N LYS A 51 -3.69 -14.38 -28.54
CA LYS A 51 -4.35 -14.38 -27.22
C LYS A 51 -3.34 -14.61 -26.11
N LYS A 52 -2.44 -15.58 -26.28
CA LYS A 52 -1.38 -15.88 -25.31
C LYS A 52 -0.43 -14.69 -25.12
N VAL A 53 -0.03 -14.00 -26.19
CA VAL A 53 0.79 -12.78 -26.12
C VAL A 53 0.06 -11.67 -25.40
N LYS A 54 -1.22 -11.45 -25.68
CA LYS A 54 -2.04 -10.44 -25.00
C LYS A 54 -2.16 -10.73 -23.52
N GLU A 55 -2.34 -11.98 -23.12
CA GLU A 55 -2.35 -12.40 -21.72
C GLU A 55 -1.01 -12.16 -21.06
N HIS A 56 0.09 -12.44 -21.74
CA HIS A 56 1.43 -12.15 -21.26
C HIS A 56 1.63 -10.66 -20.97
N PHE A 57 1.33 -9.77 -21.92
CA PHE A 57 1.46 -8.34 -21.71
C PHE A 57 0.56 -7.82 -20.61
N LYS A 58 -0.66 -8.35 -20.50
CA LYS A 58 -1.59 -8.01 -19.41
C LYS A 58 -1.02 -8.42 -18.04
N ALA A 59 -0.47 -9.63 -17.96
CA ALA A 59 0.14 -10.12 -16.73
C ALA A 59 1.42 -9.35 -16.38
N ALA A 60 2.33 -9.13 -17.33
CA ALA A 60 3.54 -8.33 -17.14
C ALA A 60 3.21 -6.93 -16.65
N SER A 61 2.27 -6.24 -17.30
CA SER A 61 1.82 -4.89 -16.87
C SER A 61 1.19 -4.87 -15.49
N LYS A 62 0.49 -5.93 -15.07
CA LYS A 62 -0.03 -6.06 -13.70
C LYS A 62 1.12 -6.15 -12.70
N TRP A 63 2.10 -7.02 -12.94
CA TRP A 63 3.23 -7.25 -12.05
C TRP A 63 4.12 -6.02 -11.95
N ASP A 64 4.41 -5.36 -13.08
CA ASP A 64 5.19 -4.12 -13.09
C ASP A 64 4.53 -3.03 -12.25
N ARG A 65 3.21 -2.84 -12.41
CA ARG A 65 2.47 -1.87 -11.61
C ARG A 65 2.45 -2.23 -10.13
N MET A 66 2.27 -3.51 -9.80
CA MET A 66 2.33 -3.96 -8.41
C MET A 66 3.71 -3.73 -7.80
N ALA A 67 4.77 -4.06 -8.53
CA ALA A 67 6.15 -3.86 -8.08
C ALA A 67 6.50 -2.38 -7.88
N LEU A 68 6.02 -1.49 -8.75
CA LEU A 68 6.23 -0.05 -8.64
C LEU A 68 5.41 0.58 -7.49
N ASN A 69 4.17 0.14 -7.31
CA ASN A 69 3.27 0.71 -6.31
C ASN A 69 3.50 0.15 -4.90
N ALA A 70 3.92 -1.11 -4.79
CA ALA A 70 4.11 -1.77 -3.51
C ALA A 70 5.03 -1.01 -2.53
N PRO A 71 6.20 -0.49 -2.94
CA PRO A 71 7.05 0.28 -2.04
C PRO A 71 6.38 1.55 -1.52
N THR A 72 5.68 2.28 -2.40
CA THR A 72 5.02 3.55 -2.04
C THR A 72 3.84 3.32 -1.11
N GLN A 73 2.92 2.42 -1.47
CA GLN A 73 1.77 2.08 -0.64
C GLN A 73 2.20 1.42 0.68
N GLY A 74 3.18 0.52 0.63
CA GLY A 74 3.71 -0.11 1.81
C GLY A 74 4.38 0.86 2.77
N GLN A 75 5.06 1.88 2.25
CA GLN A 75 5.63 2.94 3.08
C GLN A 75 4.54 3.76 3.77
N GLY A 76 3.46 4.10 3.07
CA GLY A 76 2.29 4.77 3.66
C GLY A 76 1.69 3.97 4.82
N ILE A 77 1.49 2.67 4.63
CA ILE A 77 0.99 1.76 5.67
C ILE A 77 1.92 1.73 6.90
N VAL A 78 3.24 1.71 6.68
CA VAL A 78 4.23 1.72 7.78
C VAL A 78 4.15 3.02 8.58
N ILE A 79 4.08 4.17 7.90
CA ILE A 79 3.93 5.48 8.53
C ILE A 79 2.64 5.52 9.37
N LEU A 80 1.53 5.08 8.79
CA LEU A 80 0.23 5.08 9.47
C LEU A 80 0.24 4.19 10.71
N LYS A 81 0.76 2.95 10.60
CA LYS A 81 0.88 2.04 11.74
C LYS A 81 1.72 2.63 12.86
N TYR A 82 2.83 3.29 12.51
CA TYR A 82 3.69 3.92 13.50
C TYR A 82 2.98 5.09 14.20
N ALA A 83 2.26 5.92 13.45
CA ALA A 83 1.46 7.02 13.98
C ALA A 83 0.37 6.52 14.93
N VAL A 84 -0.40 5.52 14.51
CA VAL A 84 -1.50 4.94 15.30
C VAL A 84 -0.97 4.28 16.58
N THR A 85 0.17 3.58 16.51
CA THR A 85 0.79 2.98 17.70
C THR A 85 1.20 4.04 18.71
N ASN A 86 1.84 5.13 18.27
CA ASN A 86 2.26 6.21 19.15
C ASN A 86 1.04 6.96 19.75
N PHE A 87 0.02 7.19 18.93
CA PHE A 87 -1.22 7.80 19.40
C PHE A 87 -1.95 6.91 20.43
N PHE A 88 -2.01 5.60 20.19
CA PHE A 88 -2.60 4.65 21.13
C PHE A 88 -1.85 4.63 22.46
N ASN A 89 -0.51 4.60 22.44
CA ASN A 89 0.30 4.69 23.64
C ASN A 89 0.01 5.99 24.39
N TRP A 90 -0.09 7.11 23.68
CA TRP A 90 -0.46 8.38 24.29
C TRP A 90 -1.85 8.34 24.94
N ILE A 91 -2.85 7.69 24.32
CA ILE A 91 -4.17 7.48 24.93
C ILE A 91 -4.04 6.73 26.26
N VAL A 92 -3.25 5.65 26.29
CA VAL A 92 -3.04 4.83 27.50
C VAL A 92 -2.32 5.62 28.59
N ASP A 93 -1.22 6.26 28.24
CA ASP A 93 -0.36 7.01 29.17
C ASP A 93 -1.07 8.21 29.82
N ASN A 94 -2.06 8.78 29.14
CA ASN A 94 -2.87 9.90 29.64
C ASN A 94 -4.20 9.45 30.29
N GLY A 95 -4.44 8.15 30.45
CA GLY A 95 -5.67 7.63 31.07
C GLY A 95 -6.93 7.91 30.27
N LEU A 96 -6.81 8.01 28.95
CA LEU A 96 -7.90 8.31 28.02
C LEU A 96 -8.50 7.04 27.40
N PHE A 97 -7.98 5.88 27.78
CA PHE A 97 -8.50 4.60 27.29
C PHE A 97 -9.99 4.44 27.62
N GLY A 98 -10.79 4.09 26.62
CA GLY A 98 -12.25 4.02 26.73
C GLY A 98 -12.97 5.37 26.59
N LYS A 99 -12.27 6.51 26.57
CA LYS A 99 -12.82 7.83 26.25
C LYS A 99 -12.50 8.26 24.83
N VAL A 100 -11.29 7.94 24.38
CA VAL A 100 -10.83 8.14 23.00
C VAL A 100 -10.76 6.76 22.35
N LEU A 101 -11.48 6.59 21.25
CA LEU A 101 -11.62 5.32 20.56
C LEU A 101 -11.01 5.41 19.15
N LEU A 102 -10.18 4.43 18.81
CA LEU A 102 -9.75 4.19 17.45
C LEU A 102 -10.83 3.35 16.76
N CYS A 103 -11.62 3.96 15.87
CA CYS A 103 -12.80 3.33 15.27
C CYS A 103 -12.48 2.61 13.99
N ASN A 104 -11.70 3.23 13.10
CA ASN A 104 -11.41 2.65 11.79
C ASN A 104 -10.07 3.16 11.22
N LEU A 105 -9.53 2.37 10.29
CA LEU A 105 -8.36 2.70 9.48
C LEU A 105 -8.69 2.39 8.02
N VAL A 106 -8.80 3.41 7.19
CA VAL A 106 -9.15 3.27 5.78
C VAL A 106 -8.11 3.97 4.93
N HIS A 107 -7.37 3.21 4.14
CA HIS A 107 -6.27 3.71 3.29
C HIS A 107 -5.24 4.51 4.09
N ASP A 108 -5.30 5.83 4.04
CA ASP A 108 -4.45 6.82 4.70
C ASP A 108 -5.18 7.63 5.77
N GLU A 109 -6.42 7.26 6.06
CA GLU A 109 -7.27 7.91 7.06
C GLU A 109 -7.30 7.14 8.38
N VAL A 110 -7.34 7.89 9.49
CA VAL A 110 -7.56 7.37 10.84
C VAL A 110 -8.84 7.96 11.39
N CYS A 111 -9.84 7.12 11.62
CA CYS A 111 -11.10 7.53 12.22
C CYS A 111 -11.04 7.30 13.74
N ILE A 112 -11.28 8.35 14.50
CA ILE A 112 -11.32 8.32 15.98
C ILE A 112 -12.62 8.92 16.47
N GLU A 113 -13.07 8.46 17.63
CA GLU A 113 -14.15 9.05 18.38
C GLU A 113 -13.63 9.55 19.73
N TYR A 114 -14.06 10.76 20.12
CA TYR A 114 -13.64 11.39 21.37
C TYR A 114 -14.69 12.40 21.84
N PRO A 115 -14.77 12.71 23.15
CA PRO A 115 -15.70 13.70 23.68
C PRO A 115 -15.47 15.10 23.11
N GLU A 116 -16.53 15.86 22.82
CA GLU A 116 -16.46 17.26 22.37
C GLU A 116 -15.70 18.17 23.35
N SER A 117 -15.67 17.79 24.62
CA SER A 117 -14.90 18.51 25.64
C SER A 117 -13.37 18.38 25.51
N MET A 118 -12.88 17.60 24.56
CA MET A 118 -11.46 17.27 24.33
C MET A 118 -11.02 17.60 22.91
N PRO A 119 -11.19 18.83 22.41
CA PRO A 119 -10.92 19.18 21.01
C PRO A 119 -9.43 19.02 20.62
N GLU A 120 -8.52 18.99 21.61
CA GLU A 120 -7.09 18.79 21.41
C GLU A 120 -6.73 17.40 20.87
N VAL A 121 -7.60 16.40 21.02
CA VAL A 121 -7.34 15.01 20.63
C VAL A 121 -7.10 14.88 19.13
N SER A 122 -7.89 15.56 18.31
CA SER A 122 -7.72 15.56 16.84
C SER A 122 -6.37 16.16 16.41
N ASN A 123 -5.97 17.27 17.06
CA ASN A 123 -4.67 17.89 16.80
C ASN A 123 -3.52 16.99 17.27
N LYS A 124 -3.72 16.23 18.35
CA LYS A 124 -2.71 15.29 18.83
C LYS A 124 -2.51 14.12 17.87
N LEU A 125 -3.58 13.58 17.31
CA LEU A 125 -3.48 12.57 16.25
C LEU A 125 -2.73 13.13 15.03
N LYS A 126 -3.10 14.32 14.55
CA LYS A 126 -2.39 15.02 13.48
C LYS A 126 -0.90 15.10 13.75
N GLU A 127 -0.51 15.54 14.96
CA GLU A 127 0.89 15.65 15.36
C GLU A 127 1.63 14.32 15.22
N PHE A 128 1.05 13.21 15.70
CA PHE A 128 1.65 11.87 15.58
C PHE A 128 1.73 11.41 14.14
N MET A 129 0.74 11.72 13.28
CA MET A 129 0.79 11.38 11.87
C MET A 129 1.92 12.13 11.15
N GLU A 130 2.06 13.43 11.36
CA GLU A 130 3.10 14.26 10.75
C GLU A 130 4.51 13.91 11.27
N GLN A 131 4.67 13.67 12.57
CA GLN A 131 5.93 13.22 13.16
C GLN A 131 6.36 11.87 12.61
N SER A 132 5.42 10.93 12.50
CA SER A 132 5.69 9.61 11.92
C SER A 132 6.09 9.72 10.45
N ALA A 133 5.41 10.56 9.69
CA ALA A 133 5.79 10.83 8.31
C ALA A 133 7.22 11.39 8.19
N SER A 134 7.63 12.30 9.08
CA SER A 134 8.94 12.92 9.07
C SER A 134 10.10 11.95 9.31
N ILE A 135 9.87 10.86 10.03
CA ILE A 135 10.87 9.80 10.28
C ILE A 135 11.24 9.10 8.97
N PHE A 136 10.24 8.82 8.14
CA PHE A 136 10.39 8.03 6.92
C PHE A 136 10.58 8.90 5.68
N CYS A 137 9.99 10.10 5.65
CA CYS A 137 10.01 11.04 4.53
C CYS A 137 10.74 12.34 4.91
N ARG A 138 12.04 12.24 5.21
CA ARG A 138 12.84 13.35 5.77
C ARG A 138 12.91 14.61 4.90
N LYS A 139 12.73 14.49 3.58
CA LYS A 139 12.86 15.61 2.63
C LYS A 139 11.52 16.13 2.12
N LEU A 140 10.43 15.45 2.43
CA LEU A 140 9.09 15.79 1.96
C LEU A 140 8.15 15.83 3.16
N PRO A 141 7.64 17.01 3.54
CA PRO A 141 6.61 17.09 4.57
C PRO A 141 5.32 16.45 4.06
N ILE A 142 4.73 15.59 4.87
CA ILE A 142 3.42 14.99 4.62
C ILE A 142 2.47 15.55 5.67
N PRO A 143 1.65 16.55 5.31
CA PRO A 143 0.70 17.14 6.25
C PRO A 143 -0.48 16.20 6.47
N ALA A 144 -1.06 16.26 7.67
CA ALA A 144 -2.33 15.64 8.01
C ALA A 144 -3.38 16.74 8.26
N SER A 145 -4.59 16.55 7.75
CA SER A 145 -5.69 17.49 7.91
C SER A 145 -6.81 16.83 8.68
N PRO A 146 -7.06 17.20 9.95
CA PRO A 146 -8.19 16.66 10.69
C PRO A 146 -9.50 17.27 10.20
N GLU A 147 -10.49 16.42 9.99
CA GLU A 147 -11.86 16.80 9.79
C GLU A 147 -12.67 16.33 11.00
N VAL A 148 -13.49 17.22 11.58
CA VAL A 148 -14.27 16.96 12.79
C VAL A 148 -15.74 17.14 12.47
N GLY A 149 -16.54 16.15 12.80
CA GLY A 149 -17.99 16.15 12.61
C GLY A 149 -18.66 15.18 13.58
N ASP A 150 -19.99 15.16 13.57
CA ASP A 150 -20.82 14.26 14.36
C ASP A 150 -20.96 12.86 13.73
N HIS A 151 -20.46 12.67 12.54
CA HIS A 151 -20.39 11.40 11.82
C HIS A 151 -19.16 11.37 10.88
N TRP A 152 -18.79 10.18 10.45
CA TRP A 152 -17.71 10.02 9.49
C TRP A 152 -18.09 10.61 8.13
N ILE A 153 -17.36 11.61 7.71
CA ILE A 153 -17.50 12.30 6.42
C ILE A 153 -16.50 11.64 5.45
N HIS A 154 -17.01 11.02 4.40
CA HIS A 154 -16.18 10.38 3.37
C HIS A 154 -16.55 10.89 1.99
#